data_575270dd9245de0b61cdfec5b39dc548
#
_entry.id   575270dd9245de0b61cdfec5b39dc548
#
_cell.length_a   1.000
_cell.length_b   1.000
_cell.length_c   1.000
_cell.angle_alpha   90.00
_cell.angle_beta   90.00
_cell.angle_gamma   90.00
#
_symmetry.space_group_name_H-M   'P 1'
#
loop_
_entity.id
_entity.type
_entity.pdbx_description
1 polymer ?
#
loop_
_entity_poly.entity_id
_entity_poly.type
_entity_poly.pdbx_seq_one_letter_code
_entity_poly.pdbx_strand_id
1 'polypeptide(L)'
;VTTPQEVALLDSRKSIGFAESLKVPIIGVVENMSGYTLRGKGASGSVFSVLGPGGKDIDVTVSDDGSWAVTLDIFKSGGGASTAEKTGVPFLGALPFDPGVVRGGDDGVHRIIAEPEGESAKAFSAVVEKIEDFVSQDQDSDGLEII
;
A
#
# COMPACT_ATOMS: atom_id res chain seq x y z
N VAL A 1 -5.24 -8.41 3.24
CA VAL A 1 -5.20 -7.20 2.39
C VAL A 1 -6.50 -6.44 2.55
N THR A 2 -6.43 -5.12 2.70
CA THR A 2 -7.61 -4.25 2.87
C THR A 2 -7.43 -2.97 2.03
N THR A 3 -8.53 -2.22 1.84
CA THR A 3 -8.46 -0.83 1.36
C THR A 3 -8.71 0.13 2.53
N PRO A 4 -8.34 1.45 2.42
CA PRO A 4 -8.50 2.39 3.53
C PRO A 4 -9.95 2.73 3.91
N GLN A 5 -10.93 2.21 3.20
CA GLN A 5 -12.36 2.49 3.41
C GLN A 5 -12.88 1.79 4.67
N GLU A 6 -13.69 2.49 5.46
CA GLU A 6 -14.23 1.97 6.74
C GLU A 6 -14.95 0.64 6.60
N VAL A 7 -15.72 0.44 5.50
CA VAL A 7 -16.43 -0.82 5.25
C VAL A 7 -15.44 -1.98 5.07
N ALA A 8 -14.38 -1.79 4.28
CA ALA A 8 -13.35 -2.80 4.07
C ALA A 8 -12.56 -3.08 5.35
N LEU A 9 -12.29 -2.05 6.15
CA LEU A 9 -11.61 -2.19 7.44
C LEU A 9 -12.45 -2.97 8.46
N LEU A 10 -13.78 -2.80 8.44
CA LEU A 10 -14.69 -3.60 9.27
C LEU A 10 -14.60 -5.09 8.94
N ASP A 11 -14.61 -5.43 7.65
CA ASP A 11 -14.53 -6.82 7.21
C ASP A 11 -13.13 -7.41 7.48
N SER A 12 -12.08 -6.62 7.30
CA SER A 12 -10.73 -7.04 7.64
C SER A 12 -10.57 -7.35 9.13
N ARG A 13 -11.11 -6.51 10.01
CA ARG A 13 -11.11 -6.78 11.46
C ARG A 13 -11.86 -8.05 11.83
N LYS A 14 -13.00 -8.32 11.18
CA LYS A 14 -13.73 -9.60 11.39
C LYS A 14 -12.89 -10.79 10.92
N SER A 15 -12.23 -10.67 9.76
CA SER A 15 -11.37 -11.73 9.24
C SER A 15 -10.17 -12.01 10.14
N ILE A 16 -9.56 -10.97 10.72
CA ILE A 16 -8.50 -11.10 11.72
C ILE A 16 -9.02 -11.84 12.96
N GLY A 17 -10.11 -11.38 13.56
CA GLY A 17 -10.70 -12.07 14.74
C GLY A 17 -11.12 -13.50 14.46
N PHE A 18 -11.56 -13.81 13.24
CA PHE A 18 -11.86 -15.20 12.85
C PHE A 18 -10.58 -16.04 12.76
N ALA A 19 -9.52 -15.55 12.13
CA ALA A 19 -8.24 -16.26 12.06
C ALA A 19 -7.65 -16.51 13.46
N GLU A 20 -7.70 -15.51 14.34
CA GLU A 20 -7.29 -15.66 15.74
C GLU A 20 -8.07 -16.73 16.48
N SER A 21 -9.40 -16.80 16.28
CA SER A 21 -10.24 -17.82 16.92
C SER A 21 -9.89 -19.24 16.49
N LEU A 22 -9.39 -19.39 15.26
CA LEU A 22 -8.91 -20.65 14.69
C LEU A 22 -7.43 -20.91 14.97
N LYS A 23 -6.74 -19.99 15.64
CA LYS A 23 -5.28 -20.05 15.87
C LYS A 23 -4.47 -20.12 14.57
N VAL A 24 -4.96 -19.50 13.50
CA VAL A 24 -4.24 -19.38 12.24
C VAL A 24 -3.28 -18.19 12.36
N PRO A 25 -1.97 -18.39 12.11
CA PRO A 25 -1.01 -17.30 12.17
C PRO A 25 -1.33 -16.23 11.13
N ILE A 26 -1.22 -14.96 11.54
CA ILE A 26 -1.46 -13.80 10.68
C ILE A 26 -0.14 -13.08 10.48
N ILE A 27 0.37 -13.11 9.25
CA ILE A 27 1.64 -12.45 8.88
C ILE A 27 1.54 -10.94 9.06
N GLY A 28 0.41 -10.35 8.63
CA GLY A 28 0.21 -8.91 8.77
C GLY A 28 -0.92 -8.35 7.91
N VAL A 29 -1.03 -7.03 7.94
CA VAL A 29 -2.01 -6.25 7.17
C VAL A 29 -1.30 -5.47 6.06
N VAL A 30 -1.80 -5.57 4.83
CA VAL A 30 -1.41 -4.73 3.69
C VAL A 30 -2.57 -3.81 3.36
N GLU A 31 -2.32 -2.50 3.28
CA GLU A 31 -3.28 -1.53 2.76
C GLU A 31 -3.09 -1.40 1.25
N ASN A 32 -4.11 -1.69 0.45
CA ASN A 32 -4.11 -1.52 -0.99
C ASN A 32 -4.92 -0.27 -1.39
N MET A 33 -4.62 0.31 -2.55
CA MET A 33 -5.25 1.53 -3.07
C MET A 33 -5.05 2.74 -2.14
N SER A 34 -3.86 2.84 -1.54
CA SER A 34 -3.49 3.90 -0.61
C SER A 34 -2.91 5.10 -1.37
N GLY A 35 -3.78 6.03 -1.74
CA GLY A 35 -3.41 7.24 -2.47
C GLY A 35 -3.16 7.00 -3.98
N TYR A 36 -3.39 8.05 -4.75
CA TYR A 36 -3.10 8.11 -6.18
C TYR A 36 -2.21 9.30 -6.50
N THR A 37 -1.01 9.05 -7.00
CA THR A 37 -0.05 10.12 -7.30
C THR A 37 -0.18 10.59 -8.74
N LEU A 38 -0.58 11.86 -8.90
CA LEU A 38 -0.52 12.58 -10.16
C LEU A 38 0.86 13.23 -10.32
N ARG A 39 1.40 13.21 -11.53
CA ARG A 39 2.71 13.79 -11.87
C ARG A 39 2.61 14.61 -13.14
N GLY A 40 3.44 15.62 -13.24
CA GLY A 40 3.49 16.44 -14.46
C GLY A 40 4.72 17.32 -14.53
N LYS A 41 4.73 18.19 -15.53
CA LYS A 41 5.75 19.20 -15.77
C LYS A 41 5.10 20.59 -15.78
N GLY A 42 5.84 21.59 -15.33
CA GLY A 42 5.41 22.99 -15.30
C GLY A 42 6.61 23.94 -15.24
N ALA A 43 6.35 25.25 -15.17
CA ALA A 43 7.39 26.25 -15.00
C ALA A 43 7.99 26.15 -13.59
N SER A 44 9.31 26.04 -13.48
CA SER A 44 10.04 25.97 -12.21
C SER A 44 9.60 27.09 -11.25
N GLY A 45 9.37 26.72 -10.00
CA GLY A 45 8.95 27.63 -8.93
C GLY A 45 7.50 28.12 -9.01
N SER A 46 6.73 27.74 -10.05
CA SER A 46 5.31 28.07 -10.11
C SER A 46 4.50 27.27 -9.09
N VAL A 47 3.42 27.88 -8.60
CA VAL A 47 2.47 27.27 -7.69
C VAL A 47 1.10 27.27 -8.34
N PHE A 48 0.38 26.16 -8.24
CA PHE A 48 -1.00 26.02 -8.67
C PHE A 48 -1.77 25.12 -7.71
N SER A 49 -3.09 25.21 -7.72
CA SER A 49 -3.93 24.37 -6.87
C SER A 49 -4.59 23.25 -7.67
N VAL A 50 -4.65 22.08 -7.10
CA VAL A 50 -5.40 20.93 -7.59
C VAL A 50 -6.60 20.70 -6.68
N LEU A 51 -7.78 20.59 -7.26
CA LEU A 51 -8.97 20.26 -6.49
C LEU A 51 -8.91 18.80 -6.05
N GLY A 52 -8.66 18.57 -4.77
CA GLY A 52 -8.56 17.25 -4.17
C GLY A 52 -9.92 16.63 -3.82
N PRO A 53 -9.93 15.38 -3.38
CA PRO A 53 -11.12 14.70 -2.87
C PRO A 53 -11.77 15.51 -1.75
N GLY A 54 -13.11 15.61 -1.78
CA GLY A 54 -13.87 16.41 -0.81
C GLY A 54 -13.85 17.91 -1.06
N GLY A 55 -13.39 18.37 -2.23
CA GLY A 55 -13.44 19.77 -2.64
C GLY A 55 -12.42 20.68 -1.94
N LYS A 56 -11.35 20.13 -1.40
CA LYS A 56 -10.24 20.90 -0.82
C LYS A 56 -9.18 21.18 -1.88
N ASP A 57 -8.74 22.42 -1.95
CA ASP A 57 -7.59 22.78 -2.77
C ASP A 57 -6.29 22.25 -2.14
N ILE A 58 -5.44 21.67 -2.97
CA ILE A 58 -4.11 21.20 -2.62
C ILE A 58 -3.11 22.00 -3.43
N ASP A 59 -2.31 22.82 -2.76
CA ASP A 59 -1.28 23.61 -3.43
C ASP A 59 -0.10 22.74 -3.84
N VAL A 60 0.29 22.85 -5.10
CA VAL A 60 1.37 22.10 -5.71
C VAL A 60 2.44 23.08 -6.18
N THR A 61 3.65 22.90 -5.68
CA THR A 61 4.81 23.68 -6.13
C THR A 61 5.60 22.88 -7.15
N VAL A 62 5.91 23.51 -8.26
CA VAL A 62 6.77 22.93 -9.30
C VAL A 62 8.23 23.04 -8.88
N SER A 63 8.93 21.92 -8.85
CA SER A 63 10.34 21.82 -8.48
C SER A 63 11.24 22.54 -9.49
N ASP A 64 12.53 22.73 -9.13
CA ASP A 64 13.51 23.43 -9.98
C ASP A 64 13.76 22.73 -11.32
N ASP A 65 13.60 21.42 -11.38
CA ASP A 65 13.69 20.59 -12.60
C ASP A 65 12.41 20.64 -13.47
N GLY A 66 11.42 21.42 -13.06
CA GLY A 66 10.12 21.55 -13.71
C GLY A 66 9.16 20.40 -13.40
N SER A 67 9.50 19.45 -12.53
CA SER A 67 8.60 18.36 -12.15
C SER A 67 7.67 18.76 -11.00
N TRP A 68 6.49 18.11 -10.94
CA TRP A 68 5.60 18.18 -9.80
C TRP A 68 4.92 16.83 -9.57
N ALA A 69 4.55 16.60 -8.33
CA ALA A 69 3.74 15.44 -7.95
C ALA A 69 2.76 15.84 -6.83
N VAL A 70 1.57 15.25 -6.86
CA VAL A 70 0.58 15.37 -5.80
C VAL A 70 -0.11 14.04 -5.58
N THR A 71 -0.22 13.62 -4.32
CA THR A 71 -0.93 12.38 -3.96
C THR A 71 -2.33 12.72 -3.48
N LEU A 72 -3.31 12.11 -4.10
CA LEU A 72 -4.73 12.26 -3.77
C LEU A 72 -5.23 11.04 -3.00
N ASP A 73 -5.83 11.28 -1.84
CA ASP A 73 -6.43 10.24 -1.00
C ASP A 73 -7.85 9.88 -1.50
N ILE A 74 -7.92 9.17 -2.64
CA ILE A 74 -9.20 8.82 -3.30
C ILE A 74 -10.07 7.96 -2.39
N PHE A 75 -9.46 7.01 -1.69
CA PHE A 75 -10.15 6.08 -0.77
C PHE A 75 -9.80 6.34 0.69
N LYS A 76 -9.27 7.52 1.05
CA LYS A 76 -8.55 7.81 2.30
C LYS A 76 -7.19 7.13 2.35
N SER A 77 -6.50 7.20 3.49
CA SER A 77 -5.20 6.56 3.73
C SER A 77 -5.04 6.22 5.21
N GLY A 78 -4.15 5.28 5.54
CA GLY A 78 -3.79 4.93 6.91
C GLY A 78 -4.77 4.05 7.67
N GLY A 79 -5.88 3.64 7.07
CA GLY A 79 -6.85 2.76 7.71
C GLY A 79 -6.31 1.36 8.00
N GLY A 80 -5.47 0.83 7.11
CA GLY A 80 -4.79 -0.45 7.28
C GLY A 80 -3.80 -0.41 8.44
N ALA A 81 -2.98 0.64 8.53
CA ALA A 81 -2.05 0.84 9.63
C ALA A 81 -2.79 0.96 10.98
N SER A 82 -3.86 1.77 11.03
CA SER A 82 -4.70 1.89 12.23
C SER A 82 -5.38 0.56 12.62
N THR A 83 -5.77 -0.25 11.64
CA THR A 83 -6.35 -1.57 11.90
C THR A 83 -5.30 -2.52 12.47
N ALA A 84 -4.10 -2.55 11.90
CA ALA A 84 -2.98 -3.34 12.39
C ALA A 84 -2.64 -2.99 13.84
N GLU A 85 -2.53 -1.71 14.16
CA GLU A 85 -2.28 -1.23 15.53
C GLU A 85 -3.37 -1.69 16.52
N LYS A 86 -4.66 -1.53 16.14
CA LYS A 86 -5.79 -1.89 17.01
C LYS A 86 -5.94 -3.40 17.24
N THR A 87 -5.49 -4.21 16.30
CA THR A 87 -5.58 -5.68 16.39
C THR A 87 -4.29 -6.33 16.86
N GLY A 88 -3.20 -5.57 17.02
CA GLY A 88 -1.90 -6.12 17.40
C GLY A 88 -1.21 -6.93 16.29
N VAL A 89 -1.72 -6.85 15.05
CA VAL A 89 -1.18 -7.55 13.88
C VAL A 89 -0.16 -6.64 13.18
N PRO A 90 0.98 -7.15 12.66
CA PRO A 90 1.97 -6.32 11.97
C PRO A 90 1.39 -5.57 10.77
N PHE A 91 1.81 -4.31 10.57
CA PHE A 91 1.54 -3.58 9.34
C PHE A 91 2.68 -3.78 8.33
N LEU A 92 2.37 -4.48 7.25
CA LEU A 92 3.37 -4.83 6.23
C LEU A 92 3.66 -3.67 5.28
N GLY A 93 2.65 -2.88 4.92
CA GLY A 93 2.85 -1.72 4.06
C GLY A 93 1.57 -1.24 3.38
N ALA A 94 1.73 -0.13 2.66
CA ALA A 94 0.69 0.46 1.83
C ALA A 94 1.10 0.39 0.36
N LEU A 95 0.19 -0.09 -0.49
CA LEU A 95 0.35 -0.14 -1.94
C LEU A 95 -0.43 1.00 -2.57
N PRO A 96 0.20 1.84 -3.40
CA PRO A 96 -0.49 2.96 -4.04
C PRO A 96 -1.54 2.45 -5.04
N PHE A 97 -2.55 3.27 -5.30
CA PHE A 97 -3.43 3.07 -6.44
C PHE A 97 -2.63 3.35 -7.73
N ASP A 98 -2.36 2.31 -8.51
CA ASP A 98 -1.60 2.40 -9.76
C ASP A 98 -2.39 1.78 -10.92
N PRO A 99 -2.92 2.59 -11.86
CA PRO A 99 -3.58 2.08 -13.06
C PRO A 99 -2.69 1.18 -13.93
N GLY A 100 -1.37 1.26 -13.77
CA GLY A 100 -0.40 0.38 -14.44
C GLY A 100 -0.48 -1.06 -13.95
N VAL A 101 -0.85 -1.29 -12.69
CA VAL A 101 -1.09 -2.64 -12.14
C VAL A 101 -2.27 -3.29 -12.84
N VAL A 102 -3.37 -2.54 -13.06
CA VAL A 102 -4.56 -3.05 -13.75
C VAL A 102 -4.21 -3.43 -15.19
N ARG A 103 -3.61 -2.49 -15.95
CA ARG A 103 -3.21 -2.74 -17.34
C ARG A 103 -2.23 -3.90 -17.45
N GLY A 104 -1.24 -3.95 -16.57
CA GLY A 104 -0.27 -5.05 -16.52
C GLY A 104 -0.94 -6.41 -16.27
N GLY A 105 -1.97 -6.45 -15.42
CA GLY A 105 -2.78 -7.65 -15.19
C GLY A 105 -3.52 -8.12 -16.45
N ASP A 106 -4.12 -7.18 -17.19
CA ASP A 106 -4.85 -7.49 -18.44
C ASP A 106 -3.90 -7.94 -19.55
N ASP A 107 -2.71 -7.33 -19.64
CA ASP A 107 -1.72 -7.59 -20.69
C ASP A 107 -0.77 -8.75 -20.35
N GLY A 108 -0.84 -9.31 -19.14
CA GLY A 108 0.09 -10.33 -18.64
C GLY A 108 1.50 -9.80 -18.37
N VAL A 109 1.65 -8.49 -18.16
CA VAL A 109 2.92 -7.81 -17.89
C VAL A 109 3.00 -7.41 -16.42
N HIS A 110 3.92 -8.00 -15.69
CA HIS A 110 4.11 -7.71 -14.27
C HIS A 110 4.61 -6.27 -14.05
N ARG A 111 3.84 -5.46 -13.30
CA ARG A 111 4.15 -4.05 -13.06
C ARG A 111 5.52 -3.84 -12.43
N ILE A 112 5.90 -4.71 -11.49
CA ILE A 112 7.21 -4.66 -10.82
C ILE A 112 8.37 -4.87 -11.81
N ILE A 113 8.17 -5.73 -12.82
CA ILE A 113 9.18 -6.00 -13.85
C ILE A 113 9.21 -4.87 -14.89
N ALA A 114 8.06 -4.35 -15.28
CA ALA A 114 7.95 -3.30 -16.27
C ALA A 114 8.52 -1.95 -15.78
N GLU A 115 8.34 -1.62 -14.50
CA GLU A 115 8.83 -0.39 -13.88
C GLU A 115 9.41 -0.66 -12.50
N PRO A 116 10.60 -1.27 -12.41
CA PRO A 116 11.20 -1.68 -11.13
C PRO A 116 11.51 -0.50 -10.21
N GLU A 117 11.76 0.68 -10.76
CA GLU A 117 11.99 1.91 -10.00
C GLU A 117 10.71 2.67 -9.65
N GLY A 118 9.56 2.19 -10.08
CA GLY A 118 8.26 2.78 -9.80
C GLY A 118 7.85 2.68 -8.34
N GLU A 119 6.97 3.58 -7.88
CA GLU A 119 6.47 3.57 -6.50
C GLU A 119 5.77 2.25 -6.15
N SER A 120 4.95 1.72 -7.07
CA SER A 120 4.28 0.44 -6.87
C SER A 120 5.26 -0.71 -6.71
N ALA A 121 6.31 -0.77 -7.55
CA ALA A 121 7.32 -1.81 -7.46
C ALA A 121 8.05 -1.77 -6.13
N LYS A 122 8.48 -0.59 -5.68
CA LYS A 122 9.14 -0.40 -4.39
C LYS A 122 8.24 -0.76 -3.22
N ALA A 123 6.96 -0.37 -3.28
CA ALA A 123 5.99 -0.70 -2.23
C ALA A 123 5.73 -2.21 -2.15
N PHE A 124 5.59 -2.89 -3.29
CA PHE A 124 5.45 -4.35 -3.32
C PHE A 124 6.69 -5.05 -2.78
N SER A 125 7.90 -4.63 -3.19
CA SER A 125 9.15 -5.22 -2.71
C SER A 125 9.30 -5.08 -1.19
N ALA A 126 8.98 -3.92 -0.63
CA ALA A 126 9.02 -3.72 0.81
C ALA A 126 8.01 -4.59 1.59
N VAL A 127 6.86 -4.89 1.01
CA VAL A 127 5.89 -5.84 1.61
C VAL A 127 6.42 -7.26 1.54
N VAL A 128 7.01 -7.66 0.40
CA VAL A 128 7.59 -9.00 0.21
C VAL A 128 8.73 -9.24 1.19
N GLU A 129 9.66 -8.30 1.35
CA GLU A 129 10.76 -8.40 2.33
C GLU A 129 10.25 -8.70 3.74
N LYS A 130 9.21 -7.98 4.21
CA LYS A 130 8.62 -8.25 5.53
C LYS A 130 7.94 -9.61 5.64
N ILE A 131 7.35 -10.11 4.56
CA ILE A 131 6.78 -11.46 4.52
C ILE A 131 7.88 -12.51 4.60
N GLU A 132 8.97 -12.33 3.87
CA GLU A 132 10.14 -13.22 3.90
C GLU A 132 10.79 -13.26 5.27
N ASP A 133 10.96 -12.09 5.91
CA ASP A 133 11.46 -11.99 7.29
C ASP A 133 10.58 -12.76 8.27
N PHE A 134 9.25 -12.63 8.16
CA PHE A 134 8.32 -13.34 9.01
C PHE A 134 8.43 -14.87 8.83
N VAL A 135 8.42 -15.33 7.58
CA VAL A 135 8.50 -16.76 7.25
C VAL A 135 9.84 -17.37 7.71
N SER A 136 10.94 -16.61 7.57
CA SER A 136 12.26 -17.07 8.00
C SER A 136 12.35 -17.23 9.51
N GLN A 137 11.76 -16.32 10.28
CA GLN A 137 11.72 -16.40 11.75
C GLN A 137 10.86 -17.55 12.25
N ASP A 138 9.76 -17.87 11.54
CA ASP A 138 8.86 -18.96 11.90
C ASP A 138 9.52 -20.32 11.66
N GLN A 139 10.31 -20.46 10.61
CA GLN A 139 11.08 -21.70 10.33
C GLN A 139 12.17 -21.99 11.37
N ASP A 140 12.78 -20.95 11.94
CA ASP A 140 13.78 -21.10 13.01
C ASP A 140 13.14 -21.48 14.37
N SER A 141 11.84 -21.18 14.55
CA SER A 141 11.09 -21.46 15.79
C SER A 141 10.44 -22.85 15.79
N ASP A 142 10.04 -23.38 14.66
CA ASP A 142 9.55 -24.73 14.47
C ASP A 142 10.70 -25.64 13.99
N GLY A 143 11.48 -26.12 14.95
CA GLY A 143 12.35 -27.28 14.74
C GLY A 143 11.48 -28.50 14.43
N LEU A 144 10.96 -28.60 13.22
CA LEU A 144 10.32 -29.80 12.71
C LEU A 144 11.39 -30.89 12.63
N GLU A 145 11.51 -31.69 13.71
CA GLU A 145 12.08 -33.02 13.63
C GLU A 145 11.20 -33.85 12.69
N ILE A 146 11.66 -33.94 11.42
CA ILE A 146 11.09 -34.93 10.50
C ILE A 146 11.61 -36.27 10.99
N ILE A 147 10.73 -37.07 11.63
CA ILE A 147 10.95 -38.45 11.96
C ILE A 147 10.79 -39.30 10.69
#